data_9b3abf294bc01d09bced42fa2d631f20
#
_entry.id   9b3abf294bc01d09bced42fa2d631f20
#
_cell.length_a   1.000
_cell.length_b   1.000
_cell.length_c   1.000
_cell.angle_alpha   90.00
_cell.angle_beta   90.00
_cell.angle_gamma   90.00
#
_symmetry.space_group_name_H-M   'P 1'
#
loop_
_entity.id
_entity.type
_entity.pdbx_description
1 polymer ?
#
loop_
_entity_poly.entity_id
_entity_poly.type
_entity_poly.pdbx_seq_one_letter_code
_entity_poly.pdbx_strand_id
1 'polypeptide(L)'
;AEMLPNGNILTLVWERKSAEDALKAGSQLGIDVYPEAVIEINPSSNEIVWEWHSWDHLVQDTDSSKENYGNVANNPQLLNINYLGLSGGKANWIHFNSIYYNPRLDEIVLASRQLNEIYVIDHSTTTAQAASHKGGRRGKGGDILYRWGNPAAWNRGTKADQQLFGPHAAYWIPEGYPDAGNIMIFNNGTGRDTLYS
;
A
#
# COMPACT_ATOMS: atom_id res chain seq x y z
N ALA A 1 6.31 -9.59 -9.03
CA ALA A 1 5.17 -10.18 -9.75
C ALA A 1 4.88 -11.56 -9.19
N GLU A 2 3.64 -11.96 -9.23
CA GLU A 2 3.15 -13.25 -8.73
C GLU A 2 2.15 -13.85 -9.72
N MET A 3 2.21 -15.15 -9.93
CA MET A 3 1.26 -15.87 -10.77
C MET A 3 0.09 -16.37 -9.93
N LEU A 4 -1.12 -16.02 -10.33
CA LEU A 4 -2.35 -16.43 -9.67
C LEU A 4 -2.78 -17.86 -10.06
N PRO A 5 -3.63 -18.53 -9.25
CA PRO A 5 -4.14 -19.86 -9.59
C PRO A 5 -4.89 -19.96 -10.93
N ASN A 6 -5.46 -18.86 -11.41
CA ASN A 6 -6.13 -18.77 -12.72
C ASN A 6 -5.16 -18.58 -13.90
N GLY A 7 -3.85 -18.49 -13.63
CA GLY A 7 -2.80 -18.26 -14.63
C GLY A 7 -2.54 -16.79 -14.97
N ASN A 8 -3.29 -15.86 -14.40
CA ASN A 8 -3.01 -14.44 -14.52
C ASN A 8 -1.80 -14.01 -13.70
N ILE A 9 -1.24 -12.85 -13.99
CA ILE A 9 -0.05 -12.33 -13.33
C ILE A 9 -0.41 -11.04 -12.61
N LEU A 10 -0.21 -11.02 -11.29
CA LEU A 10 -0.21 -9.80 -10.50
C LEU A 10 1.17 -9.14 -10.54
N THR A 11 1.21 -7.83 -10.76
CA THR A 11 2.44 -7.06 -10.71
C THR A 11 2.23 -5.65 -10.17
N LEU A 12 3.32 -5.08 -9.67
CA LEU A 12 3.39 -3.68 -9.26
C LEU A 12 3.85 -2.84 -10.45
N VAL A 13 3.21 -1.70 -10.65
CA VAL A 13 3.61 -0.70 -11.64
C VAL A 13 3.66 0.68 -11.00
N TRP A 14 4.52 1.54 -11.52
CA TRP A 14 4.54 2.95 -11.15
C TRP A 14 3.63 3.76 -12.05
N GLU A 15 2.88 4.67 -11.44
CA GLU A 15 2.14 5.70 -12.16
C GLU A 15 2.85 7.04 -11.97
N ARG A 16 2.90 7.84 -13.03
CA ARG A 16 3.35 9.22 -12.89
C ARG A 16 2.14 10.12 -12.63
N LYS A 17 2.16 10.82 -11.51
CA LYS A 17 1.25 11.95 -11.24
C LYS A 17 2.07 13.24 -11.30
N SER A 18 1.59 14.22 -12.05
CA SER A 18 2.27 15.50 -12.20
C SER A 18 2.33 16.27 -10.87
N ALA A 19 3.24 17.25 -10.79
CA ALA A 19 3.27 18.17 -9.65
C ALA A 19 1.93 18.86 -9.41
N GLU A 20 1.19 19.20 -10.49
CA GLU A 20 -0.15 19.80 -10.42
C GLU A 20 -1.16 18.82 -9.81
N ASP A 21 -1.19 17.56 -10.27
CA ASP A 21 -2.07 16.53 -9.71
C ASP A 21 -1.74 16.27 -8.24
N ALA A 22 -0.46 16.22 -7.88
CA ALA A 22 -0.01 16.03 -6.50
C ALA A 22 -0.49 17.18 -5.59
N LEU A 23 -0.31 18.42 -6.02
CA LEU A 23 -0.80 19.60 -5.28
C LEU A 23 -2.33 19.63 -5.18
N LYS A 24 -3.04 19.22 -6.23
CA LYS A 24 -4.50 19.11 -6.24
C LYS A 24 -4.97 18.05 -5.25
N ALA A 25 -4.31 16.90 -5.19
CA ALA A 25 -4.58 15.81 -4.25
C ALA A 25 -4.23 16.17 -2.79
N GLY A 26 -3.60 17.32 -2.55
CA GLY A 26 -3.25 17.82 -1.22
C GLY A 26 -1.83 17.51 -0.75
N SER A 27 -0.94 17.11 -1.66
CA SER A 27 0.49 16.99 -1.36
C SER A 27 1.09 18.36 -1.08
N GLN A 28 1.96 18.44 -0.09
CA GLN A 28 2.79 19.62 0.19
C GLN A 28 4.03 19.69 -0.71
N LEU A 29 4.32 18.64 -1.47
CA LEU A 29 5.44 18.56 -2.39
C LEU A 29 5.00 19.04 -3.78
N GLY A 30 5.56 20.12 -4.28
CA GLY A 30 5.34 20.62 -5.63
C GLY A 30 6.21 19.89 -6.67
N ILE A 31 6.23 18.57 -6.66
CA ILE A 31 7.01 17.72 -7.57
C ILE A 31 6.16 16.62 -8.16
N ASP A 32 6.57 16.08 -9.29
CA ASP A 32 6.01 14.82 -9.79
C ASP A 32 6.22 13.71 -8.77
N VAL A 33 5.20 12.88 -8.58
CA VAL A 33 5.26 11.72 -7.69
C VAL A 33 4.93 10.43 -8.46
N TYR A 34 5.46 9.32 -7.97
CA TYR A 34 5.28 8.01 -8.59
C TYR A 34 4.66 7.04 -7.58
N PRO A 35 3.34 7.15 -7.31
CA PRO A 35 2.62 6.13 -6.57
C PRO A 35 2.61 4.81 -7.35
N GLU A 36 2.46 3.70 -6.65
CA GLU A 36 2.33 2.40 -7.28
C GLU A 36 0.87 1.97 -7.39
N ALA A 37 0.62 1.16 -8.42
CA ALA A 37 -0.60 0.41 -8.61
C ALA A 37 -0.29 -1.09 -8.66
N VAL A 38 -1.31 -1.89 -8.36
CA VAL A 38 -1.34 -3.34 -8.58
C VAL A 38 -2.19 -3.59 -9.81
N ILE A 39 -1.66 -4.34 -10.78
CA ILE A 39 -2.42 -4.76 -11.95
C ILE A 39 -2.41 -6.28 -12.07
N GLU A 40 -3.54 -6.85 -12.49
CA GLU A 40 -3.66 -8.26 -12.89
C GLU A 40 -3.74 -8.32 -14.41
N ILE A 41 -2.85 -9.08 -15.01
CA ILE A 41 -2.73 -9.24 -16.46
C ILE A 41 -3.10 -10.67 -16.83
N ASN A 42 -3.97 -10.82 -17.83
CA ASN A 42 -4.17 -12.09 -18.50
C ASN A 42 -3.09 -12.28 -19.57
N PRO A 43 -2.13 -13.21 -19.40
CA PRO A 43 -1.01 -13.36 -20.33
C PRO A 43 -1.43 -13.92 -21.71
N SER A 44 -2.62 -14.52 -21.83
CA SER A 44 -3.12 -15.05 -23.10
C SER A 44 -3.71 -13.96 -24.00
N SER A 45 -4.33 -12.93 -23.43
CA SER A 45 -4.90 -11.79 -24.17
C SER A 45 -4.03 -10.54 -24.10
N ASN A 46 -3.06 -10.48 -23.21
CA ASN A 46 -2.29 -9.29 -22.83
C ASN A 46 -3.14 -8.13 -22.33
N GLU A 47 -4.31 -8.42 -21.75
CA GLU A 47 -5.22 -7.43 -21.20
C GLU A 47 -5.02 -7.31 -19.67
N ILE A 48 -5.13 -6.09 -19.16
CA ILE A 48 -5.31 -5.84 -17.73
C ILE A 48 -6.76 -6.17 -17.40
N VAL A 49 -6.96 -7.12 -16.49
CA VAL A 49 -8.31 -7.62 -16.11
C VAL A 49 -8.75 -7.11 -14.75
N TRP A 50 -7.84 -6.60 -13.95
CA TRP A 50 -8.09 -5.96 -12.66
C TRP A 50 -6.97 -4.99 -12.32
N GLU A 51 -7.33 -3.88 -11.66
CA GLU A 51 -6.38 -2.86 -11.19
C GLU A 51 -6.82 -2.29 -9.84
N TRP A 52 -5.84 -1.96 -9.02
CA TRP A 52 -5.95 -1.18 -7.80
C TRP A 52 -4.86 -0.11 -7.78
N HIS A 53 -5.24 1.12 -7.48
CA HIS A 53 -4.31 2.26 -7.50
C HIS A 53 -4.21 2.86 -6.09
N SER A 54 -3.01 2.94 -5.55
CA SER A 54 -2.78 3.60 -4.26
C SER A 54 -3.24 5.07 -4.27
N TRP A 55 -3.27 5.67 -5.45
CA TRP A 55 -3.72 7.04 -5.66
C TRP A 55 -5.21 7.28 -5.36
N ASP A 56 -6.04 6.27 -5.45
CA ASP A 56 -7.47 6.36 -5.18
C ASP A 56 -7.80 6.32 -3.68
N HIS A 57 -6.80 6.03 -2.84
CA HIS A 57 -6.97 5.79 -1.40
C HIS A 57 -6.10 6.74 -0.56
N LEU A 58 -6.19 8.04 -0.84
CA LEU A 58 -5.42 9.08 -0.18
C LEU A 58 -6.19 9.81 0.91
N VAL A 59 -5.47 10.36 1.87
CA VAL A 59 -5.97 11.32 2.88
C VAL A 59 -4.89 12.35 3.20
N GLN A 60 -5.32 13.57 3.55
CA GLN A 60 -4.47 14.62 4.08
C GLN A 60 -5.26 15.54 5.01
N ASP A 61 -4.62 16.09 6.02
CA ASP A 61 -5.21 17.01 7.01
C ASP A 61 -4.56 18.40 7.03
N THR A 62 -3.83 18.74 5.96
CA THR A 62 -3.02 19.95 5.88
C THR A 62 -3.69 21.12 5.17
N ASP A 63 -4.56 20.86 4.17
CA ASP A 63 -5.25 21.90 3.40
C ASP A 63 -6.68 21.49 3.06
N SER A 64 -7.64 22.15 3.72
CA SER A 64 -9.07 21.87 3.54
C SER A 64 -9.64 22.32 2.19
N SER A 65 -8.89 23.07 1.41
CA SER A 65 -9.29 23.49 0.07
C SER A 65 -8.92 22.49 -1.02
N LYS A 66 -8.14 21.45 -0.68
CA LYS A 66 -7.65 20.42 -1.60
C LYS A 66 -8.45 19.13 -1.48
N GLU A 67 -8.30 18.29 -2.49
CA GLU A 67 -8.87 16.94 -2.48
C GLU A 67 -8.31 16.09 -1.33
N ASN A 68 -8.98 15.01 -1.02
CA ASN A 68 -8.62 14.05 0.03
C ASN A 68 -8.53 14.65 1.45
N TYR A 69 -9.12 15.84 1.67
CA TYR A 69 -9.11 16.43 3.00
C TYR A 69 -9.92 15.61 4.00
N GLY A 70 -9.27 15.23 5.08
CA GLY A 70 -9.87 14.47 6.17
C GLY A 70 -8.90 14.27 7.32
N ASN A 71 -9.42 13.83 8.46
CA ASN A 71 -8.57 13.54 9.61
C ASN A 71 -7.79 12.23 9.37
N VAL A 72 -6.47 12.32 9.22
CA VAL A 72 -5.58 11.18 8.93
C VAL A 72 -5.74 10.07 9.97
N ALA A 73 -5.75 10.42 11.26
CA ALA A 73 -5.84 9.44 12.34
C ALA A 73 -7.19 8.69 12.38
N ASN A 74 -8.25 9.27 11.84
CA ASN A 74 -9.58 8.66 11.79
C ASN A 74 -9.82 7.87 10.50
N ASN A 75 -8.89 7.91 9.55
CA ASN A 75 -8.97 7.21 8.28
C ASN A 75 -7.76 6.26 8.07
N PRO A 76 -7.59 5.26 8.95
CA PRO A 76 -6.46 4.32 8.86
C PRO A 76 -6.48 3.46 7.59
N GLN A 77 -7.62 3.40 6.91
CA GLN A 77 -7.80 2.68 5.64
C GLN A 77 -7.22 3.46 4.44
N LEU A 78 -6.75 4.70 4.63
CA LEU A 78 -6.22 5.56 3.58
C LEU A 78 -4.74 5.87 3.82
N LEU A 79 -4.04 6.26 2.75
CA LEU A 79 -2.63 6.63 2.75
C LEU A 79 -2.48 8.14 2.96
N ASN A 80 -1.71 8.55 3.97
CA ASN A 80 -1.39 9.97 4.17
C ASN A 80 -0.38 10.43 3.12
N ILE A 81 -0.84 11.24 2.15
CA ILE A 81 -0.01 11.73 1.04
C ILE A 81 1.16 12.62 1.53
N ASN A 82 1.06 13.18 2.73
CA ASN A 82 2.07 14.07 3.31
C ASN A 82 3.02 13.37 4.29
N TYR A 83 2.86 12.06 4.53
CA TYR A 83 3.83 11.30 5.31
C TYR A 83 4.99 10.85 4.41
N LEU A 84 6.17 11.39 4.66
CA LEU A 84 7.32 11.20 3.77
C LEU A 84 8.16 9.95 4.08
N GLY A 85 8.05 9.41 5.29
CA GLY A 85 8.78 8.20 5.70
C GLY A 85 10.29 8.27 5.40
N LEU A 86 10.84 7.19 4.84
CA LEU A 86 12.24 7.12 4.42
C LEU A 86 12.52 7.87 3.10
N SER A 87 11.48 8.30 2.37
CA SER A 87 11.66 8.99 1.10
C SER A 87 12.30 10.37 1.25
N GLY A 88 12.07 11.03 2.40
CA GLY A 88 12.54 12.38 2.64
C GLY A 88 12.00 13.41 1.64
N GLY A 89 10.82 13.16 1.06
CA GLY A 89 10.20 14.05 0.07
C GLY A 89 10.60 13.77 -1.38
N LYS A 90 11.17 12.61 -1.67
CA LYS A 90 11.45 12.17 -3.04
C LYS A 90 10.19 11.66 -3.74
N ALA A 91 10.21 11.69 -5.07
CA ALA A 91 9.10 11.31 -5.94
C ALA A 91 8.54 9.90 -5.68
N ASN A 92 9.40 8.92 -5.37
CA ASN A 92 9.02 7.56 -4.99
C ASN A 92 8.78 7.51 -3.47
N TRP A 93 7.59 7.90 -3.02
CA TRP A 93 7.27 8.08 -1.60
C TRP A 93 6.66 6.85 -0.91
N ILE A 94 6.03 5.93 -1.65
CA ILE A 94 5.46 4.69 -1.12
C ILE A 94 6.47 3.54 -1.23
N HIS A 95 6.95 3.28 -2.43
CA HIS A 95 7.88 2.22 -2.78
C HIS A 95 7.39 0.84 -2.33
N PHE A 96 6.30 0.35 -2.95
CA PHE A 96 5.92 -1.05 -2.80
C PHE A 96 6.98 -1.93 -3.45
N ASN A 97 7.54 -2.86 -2.69
CA ASN A 97 8.64 -3.70 -3.12
C ASN A 97 8.35 -5.21 -3.03
N SER A 98 7.20 -5.57 -2.51
CA SER A 98 6.71 -6.94 -2.55
C SER A 98 5.18 -6.98 -2.68
N ILE A 99 4.72 -8.01 -3.35
CA ILE A 99 3.32 -8.34 -3.55
C ILE A 99 3.16 -9.85 -3.35
N TYR A 100 2.14 -10.27 -2.61
CA TYR A 100 1.80 -11.67 -2.42
C TYR A 100 0.28 -11.83 -2.33
N TYR A 101 -0.26 -12.84 -3.00
CA TYR A 101 -1.68 -13.14 -3.05
C TYR A 101 -2.05 -14.32 -2.15
N ASN A 102 -3.13 -14.17 -1.41
CA ASN A 102 -3.72 -15.24 -0.61
C ASN A 102 -5.01 -15.76 -1.27
N PRO A 103 -4.99 -16.93 -1.93
CA PRO A 103 -6.16 -17.45 -2.66
C PRO A 103 -7.34 -17.83 -1.77
N ARG A 104 -7.11 -18.14 -0.49
CA ARG A 104 -8.18 -18.47 0.45
C ARG A 104 -8.96 -17.24 0.90
N LEU A 105 -8.26 -16.15 1.14
CA LEU A 105 -8.84 -14.88 1.57
C LEU A 105 -9.27 -14.02 0.39
N ASP A 106 -8.68 -14.24 -0.79
CA ASP A 106 -8.78 -13.37 -1.97
C ASP A 106 -8.28 -11.97 -1.64
N GLU A 107 -7.12 -11.92 -1.01
CA GLU A 107 -6.48 -10.70 -0.52
C GLU A 107 -5.03 -10.62 -0.99
N ILE A 108 -4.52 -9.39 -1.11
CA ILE A 108 -3.14 -9.11 -1.49
C ILE A 108 -2.45 -8.42 -0.31
N VAL A 109 -1.24 -8.88 0.05
CA VAL A 109 -0.36 -8.16 0.96
C VAL A 109 0.74 -7.44 0.18
N LEU A 110 0.97 -6.19 0.55
CA LEU A 110 1.98 -5.29 -0.01
C LEU A 110 2.94 -4.84 1.08
N ALA A 111 4.23 -4.71 0.78
CA ALA A 111 5.19 -4.07 1.69
C ALA A 111 5.64 -2.73 1.12
N SER A 112 5.53 -1.67 1.91
CA SER A 112 6.02 -0.33 1.58
C SER A 112 7.33 -0.06 2.30
N ARG A 113 8.42 0.02 1.53
CA ARG A 113 9.75 0.32 2.07
C ARG A 113 9.82 1.72 2.67
N GLN A 114 9.24 2.71 1.99
CA GLN A 114 9.38 4.11 2.39
C GLN A 114 8.49 4.48 3.58
N LEU A 115 7.27 3.92 3.64
CA LEU A 115 6.34 4.19 4.73
C LEU A 115 6.58 3.30 5.96
N ASN A 116 7.44 2.27 5.82
CA ASN A 116 7.75 1.30 6.88
C ASN A 116 6.53 0.51 7.36
N GLU A 117 5.67 0.11 6.42
CA GLU A 117 4.43 -0.61 6.70
C GLU A 117 4.21 -1.77 5.74
N ILE A 118 3.33 -2.67 6.15
CA ILE A 118 2.64 -3.59 5.25
C ILE A 118 1.16 -3.20 5.17
N TYR A 119 0.53 -3.56 4.04
CA TYR A 119 -0.89 -3.34 3.78
C TYR A 119 -1.53 -4.60 3.25
N VAL A 120 -2.80 -4.83 3.62
CA VAL A 120 -3.65 -5.85 3.02
C VAL A 120 -4.80 -5.16 2.32
N ILE A 121 -5.07 -5.54 1.07
CA ILE A 121 -6.17 -5.04 0.25
C ILE A 121 -7.05 -6.19 -0.26
N ASP A 122 -8.32 -5.88 -0.57
CA ASP A 122 -9.31 -6.84 -1.07
C ASP A 122 -9.19 -7.01 -2.59
N HIS A 123 -8.77 -8.20 -3.03
CA HIS A 123 -8.71 -8.54 -4.46
C HIS A 123 -10.06 -9.01 -5.01
N SER A 124 -11.03 -9.37 -4.16
CA SER A 124 -12.36 -9.83 -4.59
C SER A 124 -13.24 -8.72 -5.20
N THR A 125 -12.69 -7.53 -5.37
CA THR A 125 -13.34 -6.37 -5.98
C THR A 125 -13.32 -6.44 -7.50
N THR A 126 -14.26 -5.76 -8.15
CA THR A 126 -14.05 -5.32 -9.55
C THR A 126 -13.10 -4.12 -9.58
N THR A 127 -12.48 -3.79 -10.71
CA THR A 127 -11.65 -2.59 -10.87
C THR A 127 -12.38 -1.32 -10.39
N ALA A 128 -13.66 -1.16 -10.75
CA ALA A 128 -14.47 -0.02 -10.31
C ALA A 128 -14.71 0.00 -8.78
N GLN A 129 -14.79 -1.16 -8.14
CA GLN A 129 -14.88 -1.26 -6.68
C GLN A 129 -13.51 -1.01 -6.04
N ALA A 130 -12.43 -1.51 -6.65
CA ALA A 130 -11.06 -1.28 -6.19
C ALA A 130 -10.68 0.21 -6.20
N ALA A 131 -11.23 1.00 -7.12
CA ALA A 131 -11.08 2.47 -7.15
C ALA A 131 -12.03 3.21 -6.19
N SER A 132 -12.78 2.50 -5.35
CA SER A 132 -13.78 3.10 -4.47
C SER A 132 -13.63 2.61 -3.01
N HIS A 133 -14.43 3.18 -2.11
CA HIS A 133 -14.47 2.81 -0.69
C HIS A 133 -15.58 1.78 -0.36
N LYS A 134 -16.13 1.10 -1.38
CA LYS A 134 -17.26 0.16 -1.22
C LYS A 134 -17.14 -1.01 -2.18
N GLY A 135 -17.62 -2.18 -1.77
CA GLY A 135 -17.62 -3.39 -2.59
C GLY A 135 -16.60 -4.41 -2.15
N GLY A 136 -16.46 -5.48 -2.95
CA GLY A 136 -15.68 -6.65 -2.57
C GLY A 136 -16.31 -7.46 -1.43
N ARG A 137 -15.68 -8.57 -1.07
CA ARG A 137 -16.16 -9.42 0.05
C ARG A 137 -16.08 -8.72 1.41
N ARG A 138 -15.16 -7.77 1.56
CA ARG A 138 -14.97 -7.02 2.79
C ARG A 138 -15.85 -5.77 2.88
N GLY A 139 -16.52 -5.40 1.78
CA GLY A 139 -17.41 -4.24 1.72
C GLY A 139 -16.69 -2.88 1.78
N LYS A 140 -15.36 -2.87 1.61
CA LYS A 140 -14.48 -1.71 1.76
C LYS A 140 -13.93 -1.19 0.42
N GLY A 141 -14.31 -1.82 -0.70
CA GLY A 141 -13.69 -1.51 -1.99
C GLY A 141 -12.18 -1.75 -1.96
N GLY A 142 -11.41 -0.82 -2.47
CA GLY A 142 -9.96 -0.89 -2.46
C GLY A 142 -9.27 -0.29 -1.23
N ASP A 143 -10.02 0.12 -0.21
CA ASP A 143 -9.46 0.61 1.05
C ASP A 143 -8.57 -0.44 1.73
N ILE A 144 -7.55 0.03 2.42
CA ILE A 144 -6.65 -0.81 3.21
C ILE A 144 -7.47 -1.55 4.29
N LEU A 145 -7.47 -2.87 4.25
CA LEU A 145 -8.15 -3.74 5.22
C LEU A 145 -7.36 -3.87 6.52
N TYR A 146 -6.05 -3.96 6.39
CA TYR A 146 -5.10 -4.09 7.51
C TYR A 146 -3.80 -3.37 7.17
N ARG A 147 -3.22 -2.72 8.16
CA ARG A 147 -1.89 -2.11 8.08
C ARG A 147 -1.12 -2.34 9.37
N TRP A 148 0.20 -2.49 9.25
CA TRP A 148 1.09 -2.67 10.40
C TRP A 148 2.51 -2.24 10.09
N GLY A 149 3.19 -1.74 11.11
CA GLY A 149 4.63 -1.47 11.07
C GLY A 149 5.02 -0.06 11.53
N ASN A 150 4.25 0.97 11.16
CA ASN A 150 4.59 2.35 11.49
C ASN A 150 3.34 3.21 11.76
N PRO A 151 2.84 3.23 12.99
CA PRO A 151 1.62 3.98 13.31
C PRO A 151 1.78 5.50 13.14
N ALA A 152 3.00 6.04 13.10
CA ALA A 152 3.22 7.46 12.81
C ALA A 152 2.80 7.83 11.37
N ALA A 153 2.80 6.88 10.42
CA ALA A 153 2.39 7.12 9.04
C ALA A 153 0.92 7.54 8.89
N TRP A 154 0.10 7.30 9.91
CA TRP A 154 -1.31 7.65 9.95
C TRP A 154 -1.73 8.33 11.26
N ASN A 155 -0.80 9.08 11.85
CA ASN A 155 -1.00 9.91 13.04
C ASN A 155 -1.55 9.16 14.28
N ARG A 156 -1.24 7.86 14.44
CA ARG A 156 -1.67 7.02 15.58
C ARG A 156 -0.52 6.51 16.45
N GLY A 157 0.63 7.13 16.35
CA GLY A 157 1.80 6.82 17.16
C GLY A 157 2.95 7.75 16.86
N THR A 158 4.10 7.41 17.38
CA THR A 158 5.36 8.13 17.22
C THR A 158 6.41 7.23 16.56
N LYS A 159 7.59 7.78 16.28
CA LYS A 159 8.74 6.98 15.81
C LYS A 159 9.11 5.86 16.80
N ALA A 160 8.85 6.03 18.09
CA ALA A 160 9.14 5.02 19.10
C ALA A 160 8.22 3.78 18.99
N ASP A 161 7.06 3.93 18.37
CA ASP A 161 6.10 2.85 18.18
C ASP A 161 6.33 2.08 16.87
N GLN A 162 7.29 2.53 16.05
CA GLN A 162 7.60 1.92 14.75
C GLN A 162 8.24 0.54 14.94
N GLN A 163 7.73 -0.46 14.23
CA GLN A 163 8.19 -1.85 14.29
C GLN A 163 8.97 -2.26 13.03
N LEU A 164 8.60 -1.73 11.86
CA LEU A 164 9.25 -2.03 10.59
C LEU A 164 10.15 -0.88 10.15
N PHE A 165 11.29 -1.24 9.56
CA PHE A 165 12.34 -0.33 9.12
C PHE A 165 12.85 -0.75 7.73
N GLY A 166 12.25 -0.21 6.68
CA GLY A 166 12.51 -0.58 5.29
C GLY A 166 12.12 -2.03 4.98
N PRO A 167 10.87 -2.47 5.25
CA PRO A 167 10.46 -3.85 5.07
C PRO A 167 10.53 -4.29 3.61
N HIS A 168 10.69 -5.62 3.43
CA HIS A 168 10.60 -6.33 2.15
C HIS A 168 9.89 -7.68 2.34
N ALA A 169 9.49 -8.31 1.22
CA ALA A 169 9.05 -9.70 1.17
C ALA A 169 7.99 -10.05 2.23
N ALA A 170 6.91 -9.26 2.30
CA ALA A 170 5.74 -9.61 3.12
C ALA A 170 4.93 -10.70 2.40
N TYR A 171 4.65 -11.82 3.08
CA TYR A 171 3.82 -12.92 2.55
C TYR A 171 3.18 -13.72 3.68
N TRP A 172 2.03 -14.35 3.40
CA TRP A 172 1.42 -15.27 4.35
C TRP A 172 2.20 -16.59 4.43
N ILE A 173 2.42 -17.06 5.65
CA ILE A 173 3.00 -18.38 5.87
C ILE A 173 2.01 -19.43 5.33
N PRO A 174 2.45 -20.31 4.39
CA PRO A 174 1.58 -21.26 3.74
C PRO A 174 1.03 -22.33 4.72
N GLU A 175 -0.09 -22.94 4.34
CA GLU A 175 -0.61 -24.11 5.07
C GLU A 175 0.40 -25.25 5.13
N GLY A 176 0.41 -25.96 6.25
CA GLY A 176 1.37 -27.05 6.50
C GLY A 176 2.69 -26.62 7.18
N TYR A 177 2.94 -25.33 7.31
CA TYR A 177 4.07 -24.80 8.07
C TYR A 177 3.62 -24.32 9.46
N PRO A 178 4.53 -24.30 10.47
CA PRO A 178 4.25 -23.63 11.75
C PRO A 178 3.80 -22.18 11.52
N ASP A 179 2.85 -21.70 12.34
CA ASP A 179 2.29 -20.36 12.25
C ASP A 179 1.59 -20.01 10.92
N ALA A 180 1.10 -21.04 10.19
CA ALA A 180 0.35 -20.87 8.95
C ALA A 180 -0.78 -19.83 9.09
N GLY A 181 -0.88 -18.93 8.11
CA GLY A 181 -1.85 -17.83 8.09
C GLY A 181 -1.36 -16.55 8.74
N ASN A 182 -0.23 -16.55 9.45
CA ASN A 182 0.46 -15.32 9.84
C ASN A 182 1.22 -14.72 8.66
N ILE A 183 1.57 -13.43 8.76
CA ILE A 183 2.39 -12.74 7.75
C ILE A 183 3.85 -12.73 8.21
N MET A 184 4.72 -13.27 7.38
CA MET A 184 6.17 -13.17 7.53
C MET A 184 6.68 -11.94 6.77
N ILE A 185 7.63 -11.21 7.35
CA ILE A 185 8.17 -9.98 6.78
C ILE A 185 9.68 -9.96 6.97
N PHE A 186 10.43 -9.67 5.91
CA PHE A 186 11.85 -9.35 6.04
C PHE A 186 12.00 -7.86 6.40
N ASN A 187 12.51 -7.59 7.60
CA ASN A 187 12.72 -6.24 8.13
C ASN A 187 14.20 -5.86 8.01
N ASN A 188 14.54 -4.95 7.09
CA ASN A 188 15.93 -4.55 6.82
C ASN A 188 16.61 -3.79 7.95
N GLY A 189 15.86 -3.21 8.87
CA GLY A 189 16.43 -2.37 9.91
C GLY A 189 16.92 -0.98 9.44
N THR A 190 16.56 -0.55 8.24
CA THR A 190 17.02 0.73 7.65
C THR A 190 16.58 1.93 8.48
N GLY A 191 17.54 2.67 9.05
CA GLY A 191 17.25 3.83 9.90
C GLY A 191 16.81 3.50 11.32
N ARG A 192 17.03 2.27 11.77
CA ARG A 192 16.91 1.89 13.18
C ARG A 192 18.10 2.43 13.97
N ASP A 193 17.83 2.96 15.17
CA ASP A 193 18.88 3.57 16.02
C ASP A 193 19.84 2.52 16.60
N THR A 194 19.42 1.25 16.68
CA THR A 194 20.25 0.13 17.14
C THR A 194 20.24 -1.00 16.11
N LEU A 195 21.42 -1.54 15.79
CA LEU A 195 21.51 -2.78 15.03
C LEU A 195 20.98 -3.92 15.93
N TYR A 196 20.31 -4.88 15.31
CA TYR A 196 20.00 -6.12 16.03
C TYR A 196 21.28 -6.82 16.42
N SER A 197 21.34 -7.20 17.68
CA SER A 197 22.23 -8.26 18.12
C SER A 197 21.53 -9.58 17.95
#